data_ca7f0f5d0358e816c630a58f30d08e46
#
_entry.id   ca7f0f5d0358e816c630a58f30d08e46
#
_cell.length_a   1.000
_cell.length_b   1.000
_cell.length_c   1.000
_cell.angle_alpha   90.00
_cell.angle_beta   90.00
_cell.angle_gamma   90.00
#
_symmetry.space_group_name_H-M   'P 1'
#
loop_
_entity.id
_entity.type
_entity.pdbx_description
1 polymer ?
#
loop_
_entity_poly.entity_id
_entity_poly.type
_entity_poly.pdbx_seq_one_letter_code
_entity_poly.pdbx_strand_id
1 'polypeptide(L)'
;MGQWNEEDYWEDPEEEKLPDLVEEQAVTELRTYFDTSKDRVFTSRQIEILFEDKYFHWITHRALKRLTEEGSLVLVQRQLSYGAPINLVWHRSKRYTTREVSELISLVEQYADPDFTAALGNTGELLVSDGFSRFGFGQRARNANSFKSKKWERTDQNLDFIFERDARVYGVEVKNTLSYITAAELDAKLELSRYLDIVPVFVVRQMPRIWIQKVARVGGFTLILKYHLYPLSHKALAEKVRSVMGLPVDAPKALYDGTIQRFLNWHERQLA
;
A
#
# COMPACT_ATOMS: atom_id res chain seq x y z
N MET A 1 11.78 4.63 -11.27
CA MET A 1 10.76 4.07 -12.17
C MET A 1 10.83 2.56 -12.05
N GLY A 2 10.12 1.99 -11.10
CA GLY A 2 10.02 0.54 -10.95
C GLY A 2 8.96 0.03 -11.91
N GLN A 3 9.36 -0.53 -13.04
CA GLN A 3 8.50 -1.38 -13.86
C GLN A 3 8.05 -2.55 -12.98
N TRP A 4 6.75 -2.70 -12.84
CA TRP A 4 6.14 -3.87 -12.26
C TRP A 4 6.28 -5.01 -13.27
N ASN A 5 7.33 -5.84 -13.13
CA ASN A 5 7.39 -7.12 -13.77
C ASN A 5 6.60 -8.11 -12.91
N GLU A 6 5.52 -8.68 -13.46
CA GLU A 6 4.80 -9.82 -12.86
C GLU A 6 5.71 -11.05 -12.68
N GLU A 7 6.89 -11.07 -13.28
CA GLU A 7 7.87 -12.16 -13.23
C GLU A 7 8.69 -12.22 -11.92
N ASP A 8 8.68 -11.20 -11.08
CA ASP A 8 9.32 -11.24 -9.74
C ASP A 8 8.51 -12.00 -8.68
N TYR A 9 7.42 -12.67 -9.07
CA TYR A 9 6.68 -13.57 -8.22
C TYR A 9 7.30 -14.98 -8.25
N TRP A 10 8.29 -15.19 -7.37
CA TRP A 10 8.69 -16.47 -6.78
C TRP A 10 8.31 -17.73 -7.58
N GLU A 11 9.21 -18.25 -8.40
CA GLU A 11 9.27 -19.69 -8.69
C GLU A 11 9.68 -20.41 -7.40
N ASP A 12 8.71 -20.85 -6.64
CA ASP A 12 8.92 -21.80 -5.54
C ASP A 12 9.21 -23.18 -6.17
N PRO A 13 10.27 -23.89 -5.72
CA PRO A 13 10.53 -25.24 -6.19
C PRO A 13 9.30 -26.14 -5.97
N GLU A 14 9.01 -27.05 -6.89
CA GLU A 14 7.96 -28.06 -6.81
C GLU A 14 8.24 -29.06 -5.68
N GLU A 15 8.03 -28.64 -4.42
CA GLU A 15 7.75 -29.55 -3.34
C GLU A 15 6.25 -29.79 -3.27
N GLU A 16 5.80 -31.03 -3.05
CA GLU A 16 4.40 -31.38 -2.76
C GLU A 16 3.93 -30.54 -1.55
N LYS A 17 3.44 -29.33 -1.81
CA LYS A 17 2.95 -28.44 -0.76
C LYS A 17 1.66 -29.01 -0.20
N LEU A 18 1.65 -29.31 1.08
CA LEU A 18 0.40 -29.49 1.82
C LEU A 18 -0.55 -28.32 1.50
N PRO A 19 -1.87 -28.59 1.35
CA PRO A 19 -2.83 -27.53 1.05
C PRO A 19 -2.65 -26.36 2.02
N ASP A 20 -2.39 -25.17 1.48
CA ASP A 20 -2.34 -23.95 2.27
C ASP A 20 -3.77 -23.64 2.76
N LEU A 21 -4.07 -23.99 4.01
CA LEU A 21 -5.39 -23.81 4.61
C LEU A 21 -5.89 -22.37 4.51
N VAL A 22 -4.98 -21.40 4.50
CA VAL A 22 -5.32 -19.97 4.36
C VAL A 22 -5.75 -19.68 2.92
N GLU A 23 -5.08 -20.28 1.94
CA GLU A 23 -5.49 -20.17 0.52
C GLU A 23 -6.83 -20.85 0.26
N GLU A 24 -7.09 -22.05 0.83
CA GLU A 24 -8.37 -22.72 0.72
C GLU A 24 -9.52 -21.88 1.28
N GLN A 25 -9.28 -21.24 2.43
CA GLN A 25 -10.24 -20.32 3.01
C GLN A 25 -10.46 -19.09 2.12
N ALA A 26 -9.40 -18.53 1.56
CA ALA A 26 -9.47 -17.39 0.63
C ALA A 26 -10.27 -17.76 -0.63
N VAL A 27 -10.03 -18.95 -1.23
CA VAL A 27 -10.79 -19.45 -2.38
C VAL A 27 -12.28 -19.54 -2.04
N THR A 28 -12.63 -20.09 -0.88
CA THR A 28 -14.02 -20.24 -0.45
C THR A 28 -14.71 -18.90 -0.25
N GLU A 29 -14.06 -17.96 0.42
CA GLU A 29 -14.61 -16.62 0.67
C GLU A 29 -14.73 -15.81 -0.63
N LEU A 30 -13.72 -15.85 -1.50
CA LEU A 30 -13.78 -15.17 -2.80
C LEU A 30 -14.87 -15.76 -3.69
N ARG A 31 -15.05 -17.08 -3.72
CA ARG A 31 -16.15 -17.73 -4.44
C ARG A 31 -17.50 -17.16 -3.96
N THR A 32 -17.72 -17.14 -2.66
CA THR A 32 -18.94 -16.58 -2.05
C THR A 32 -19.13 -15.11 -2.42
N TYR A 33 -18.07 -14.32 -2.38
CA TYR A 33 -18.10 -12.90 -2.75
C TYR A 33 -18.53 -12.71 -4.21
N PHE A 34 -17.94 -13.45 -5.16
CA PHE A 34 -18.28 -13.36 -6.57
C PHE A 34 -19.68 -13.95 -6.85
N ASP A 35 -20.12 -14.96 -6.12
CA ASP A 35 -21.48 -15.49 -6.20
C ASP A 35 -22.54 -14.47 -5.79
N THR A 36 -22.24 -13.60 -4.85
CA THR A 36 -23.13 -12.51 -4.44
C THR A 36 -23.00 -11.24 -5.29
N SER A 37 -21.93 -11.14 -6.09
CA SER A 37 -21.59 -9.97 -6.93
C SER A 37 -21.53 -10.35 -8.42
N LYS A 38 -22.38 -11.28 -8.87
CA LYS A 38 -22.36 -11.86 -10.25
C LYS A 38 -22.55 -10.83 -11.37
N ASP A 39 -23.14 -9.69 -11.06
CA ASP A 39 -23.47 -8.61 -11.99
C ASP A 39 -22.36 -7.55 -12.10
N ARG A 40 -21.22 -7.71 -11.42
CA ARG A 40 -20.14 -6.72 -11.36
C ARG A 40 -18.86 -7.20 -12.04
N VAL A 41 -18.10 -6.22 -12.58
CA VAL A 41 -16.69 -6.38 -13.01
C VAL A 41 -15.80 -5.73 -11.96
N PHE A 42 -14.66 -6.34 -11.70
CA PHE A 42 -13.65 -5.85 -10.76
C PHE A 42 -12.29 -5.82 -11.43
N THR A 43 -11.33 -5.07 -10.88
CA THR A 43 -9.92 -5.31 -11.15
C THR A 43 -9.37 -6.33 -10.14
N SER A 44 -8.38 -7.15 -10.53
CA SER A 44 -7.74 -8.07 -9.58
C SER A 44 -7.19 -7.31 -8.39
N ARG A 45 -6.53 -6.17 -8.64
CA ARG A 45 -5.99 -5.29 -7.59
C ARG A 45 -7.07 -4.77 -6.63
N GLN A 46 -8.26 -4.45 -7.14
CA GLN A 46 -9.39 -4.07 -6.30
C GLN A 46 -9.77 -5.19 -5.31
N ILE A 47 -9.87 -6.43 -5.79
CA ILE A 47 -10.19 -7.57 -4.94
C ILE A 47 -9.09 -7.82 -3.91
N GLU A 48 -7.81 -7.73 -4.29
CA GLU A 48 -6.69 -7.86 -3.35
C GLU A 48 -6.78 -6.86 -2.20
N ILE A 49 -7.15 -5.60 -2.48
CA ILE A 49 -7.30 -4.55 -1.47
C ILE A 49 -8.57 -4.76 -0.63
N LEU A 50 -9.68 -5.18 -1.22
CA LEU A 50 -10.93 -5.45 -0.47
C LEU A 50 -10.77 -6.60 0.54
N PHE A 51 -9.85 -7.52 0.29
CA PHE A 51 -9.59 -8.67 1.17
C PHE A 51 -8.31 -8.55 2.01
N GLU A 52 -7.56 -7.44 1.92
CA GLU A 52 -6.23 -7.29 2.53
C GLU A 52 -6.20 -7.35 4.07
N ASP A 53 -7.32 -7.08 4.74
CA ASP A 53 -7.44 -7.23 6.19
C ASP A 53 -7.44 -8.69 6.63
N LYS A 54 -7.81 -9.62 5.74
CA LYS A 54 -7.88 -11.06 5.98
C LYS A 54 -6.70 -11.80 5.36
N TYR A 55 -6.40 -11.49 4.11
CA TYR A 55 -5.43 -12.21 3.28
C TYR A 55 -4.42 -11.24 2.72
N PHE A 56 -3.15 -11.61 2.78
CA PHE A 56 -2.16 -10.84 2.07
C PHE A 56 -2.36 -10.96 0.55
N HIS A 57 -2.01 -9.93 -0.23
CA HIS A 57 -2.37 -9.81 -1.64
C HIS A 57 -2.01 -11.03 -2.48
N TRP A 58 -0.84 -11.68 -2.24
CA TRP A 58 -0.46 -12.88 -3.01
C TRP A 58 -1.40 -14.08 -2.74
N ILE A 59 -1.95 -14.25 -1.52
CA ILE A 59 -2.92 -15.30 -1.22
C ILE A 59 -4.21 -15.04 -2.00
N THR A 60 -4.69 -13.79 -1.99
CA THR A 60 -5.86 -13.39 -2.78
C THR A 60 -5.61 -13.58 -4.27
N HIS A 61 -4.40 -13.24 -4.76
CA HIS A 61 -4.02 -13.44 -6.17
C HIS A 61 -4.05 -14.92 -6.57
N ARG A 62 -3.43 -15.81 -5.77
CA ARG A 62 -3.47 -17.27 -6.02
C ARG A 62 -4.89 -17.80 -6.00
N ALA A 63 -5.71 -17.37 -5.05
CA ALA A 63 -7.11 -17.76 -4.98
C ALA A 63 -7.92 -17.30 -6.22
N LEU A 64 -7.71 -16.09 -6.72
CA LEU A 64 -8.31 -15.59 -7.97
C LEU A 64 -7.88 -16.45 -9.18
N LYS A 65 -6.58 -16.75 -9.29
CA LYS A 65 -6.03 -17.61 -10.35
C LYS A 65 -6.71 -18.97 -10.32
N ARG A 66 -6.76 -19.63 -9.16
CA ARG A 66 -7.41 -20.94 -8.99
C ARG A 66 -8.89 -20.90 -9.37
N LEU A 67 -9.67 -19.92 -8.92
CA LEU A 67 -11.08 -19.76 -9.30
C LEU A 67 -11.27 -19.55 -10.81
N THR A 68 -10.29 -18.93 -11.47
CA THR A 68 -10.28 -18.77 -12.93
C THR A 68 -9.98 -20.10 -13.63
N GLU A 69 -9.01 -20.87 -13.15
CA GLU A 69 -8.65 -22.20 -13.67
C GLU A 69 -9.81 -23.20 -13.50
N GLU A 70 -10.52 -23.15 -12.38
CA GLU A 70 -11.75 -23.93 -12.14
C GLU A 70 -12.93 -23.45 -13.02
N GLY A 71 -12.79 -22.36 -13.74
CA GLY A 71 -13.83 -21.81 -14.62
C GLY A 71 -14.98 -21.13 -13.86
N SER A 72 -14.83 -20.78 -12.61
CA SER A 72 -15.82 -20.01 -11.84
C SER A 72 -15.76 -18.51 -12.17
N LEU A 73 -14.57 -18.01 -12.48
CA LEU A 73 -14.30 -16.63 -12.87
C LEU A 73 -13.79 -16.54 -14.30
N VAL A 74 -13.92 -15.36 -14.87
CA VAL A 74 -13.28 -14.95 -16.12
C VAL A 74 -12.28 -13.88 -15.75
N LEU A 75 -11.00 -14.06 -16.14
CA LEU A 75 -9.93 -13.08 -15.96
C LEU A 75 -9.44 -12.65 -17.36
N VAL A 76 -9.39 -11.35 -17.58
CA VAL A 76 -8.97 -10.78 -18.86
C VAL A 76 -8.00 -9.64 -18.61
N GLN A 77 -6.84 -9.72 -19.25
CA GLN A 77 -5.88 -8.63 -19.26
C GLN A 77 -6.22 -7.60 -20.34
N ARG A 78 -6.07 -6.32 -20.02
CA ARG A 78 -6.17 -5.18 -20.93
C ARG A 78 -4.96 -4.27 -20.72
N GLN A 79 -4.73 -3.38 -21.68
CA GLN A 79 -3.72 -2.34 -21.58
C GLN A 79 -4.40 -1.01 -21.28
N LEU A 80 -3.86 -0.26 -20.34
CA LEU A 80 -4.21 1.14 -20.10
C LEU A 80 -3.58 2.02 -21.19
N SER A 81 -4.06 3.24 -21.37
CA SER A 81 -3.61 4.16 -22.42
C SER A 81 -2.11 4.45 -22.39
N TYR A 82 -1.50 4.40 -21.20
CA TYR A 82 -0.06 4.56 -20.99
C TYR A 82 0.73 3.24 -20.97
N GLY A 83 0.13 2.14 -21.45
CA GLY A 83 0.80 0.87 -21.69
C GLY A 83 0.87 -0.09 -20.50
N ALA A 84 0.45 0.30 -19.30
CA ALA A 84 0.44 -0.60 -18.15
C ALA A 84 -0.68 -1.65 -18.27
N PRO A 85 -0.43 -2.92 -17.88
CA PRO A 85 -1.47 -3.95 -17.90
C PRO A 85 -2.46 -3.74 -16.73
N ILE A 86 -3.71 -4.14 -16.98
CA ILE A 86 -4.76 -4.23 -15.96
C ILE A 86 -5.49 -5.56 -16.09
N ASN A 87 -5.61 -6.29 -14.99
CA ASN A 87 -6.33 -7.54 -14.93
C ASN A 87 -7.76 -7.28 -14.42
N LEU A 88 -8.74 -7.63 -15.26
CA LEU A 88 -10.17 -7.50 -14.98
C LEU A 88 -10.73 -8.88 -14.67
N VAL A 89 -11.58 -8.98 -13.65
CA VAL A 89 -12.15 -10.25 -13.19
C VAL A 89 -13.63 -10.12 -12.90
N TRP A 90 -14.41 -11.15 -13.27
CA TRP A 90 -15.84 -11.22 -13.01
C TRP A 90 -16.34 -12.65 -12.96
N HIS A 91 -17.53 -12.86 -12.38
CA HIS A 91 -18.16 -14.18 -12.35
C HIS A 91 -18.52 -14.65 -13.77
N ARG A 92 -18.29 -15.95 -14.09
CA ARG A 92 -18.48 -16.51 -15.44
C ARG A 92 -19.89 -16.34 -16.01
N SER A 93 -20.91 -16.23 -15.15
CA SER A 93 -22.30 -16.03 -15.61
C SER A 93 -22.61 -14.61 -16.08
N LYS A 94 -21.70 -13.65 -15.80
CA LYS A 94 -21.90 -12.26 -16.21
C LYS A 94 -21.83 -12.14 -17.73
N ARG A 95 -22.85 -11.51 -18.30
CA ARG A 95 -22.93 -11.13 -19.72
C ARG A 95 -22.86 -9.60 -19.84
N TYR A 96 -22.54 -9.10 -21.02
CA TYR A 96 -22.54 -7.67 -21.34
C TYR A 96 -21.60 -6.83 -20.47
N THR A 97 -20.31 -7.20 -20.47
CA THR A 97 -19.27 -6.56 -19.67
C THR A 97 -18.68 -5.31 -20.28
N THR A 98 -18.82 -5.07 -21.60
CA THR A 98 -18.08 -4.06 -22.38
C THR A 98 -18.18 -2.66 -21.79
N ARG A 99 -19.39 -2.20 -21.44
CA ARG A 99 -19.59 -0.86 -20.89
C ARG A 99 -18.91 -0.69 -19.52
N GLU A 100 -19.14 -1.64 -18.62
CA GLU A 100 -18.59 -1.59 -17.26
C GLU A 100 -17.07 -1.71 -17.27
N VAL A 101 -16.50 -2.57 -18.13
CA VAL A 101 -15.07 -2.66 -18.39
C VAL A 101 -14.50 -1.31 -18.82
N SER A 102 -15.14 -0.64 -19.78
CA SER A 102 -14.67 0.66 -20.26
C SER A 102 -14.75 1.75 -19.17
N GLU A 103 -15.84 1.77 -18.40
CA GLU A 103 -16.03 2.71 -17.29
C GLU A 103 -14.97 2.47 -16.19
N LEU A 104 -14.67 1.20 -15.87
CA LEU A 104 -13.68 0.83 -14.87
C LEU A 104 -12.26 1.16 -15.33
N ILE A 105 -11.89 0.84 -16.57
CA ILE A 105 -10.61 1.21 -17.16
C ILE A 105 -10.42 2.74 -17.12
N SER A 106 -11.41 3.51 -17.58
CA SER A 106 -11.35 4.97 -17.56
C SER A 106 -11.18 5.53 -16.14
N LEU A 107 -11.78 4.90 -15.12
CA LEU A 107 -11.58 5.32 -13.74
C LEU A 107 -10.17 4.98 -13.24
N VAL A 108 -9.65 3.79 -13.58
CA VAL A 108 -8.28 3.38 -13.23
C VAL A 108 -7.27 4.30 -13.88
N GLU A 109 -7.43 4.65 -15.15
CA GLU A 109 -6.56 5.59 -15.87
C GLU A 109 -6.48 6.96 -15.20
N GLN A 110 -7.57 7.43 -14.59
CA GLN A 110 -7.59 8.70 -13.87
C GLN A 110 -6.78 8.66 -12.57
N TYR A 111 -6.85 7.58 -11.79
CA TYR A 111 -6.17 7.53 -10.49
C TYR A 111 -4.80 6.85 -10.52
N ALA A 112 -4.48 6.12 -11.57
CA ALA A 112 -3.19 5.46 -11.77
C ALA A 112 -2.31 6.20 -12.80
N ASP A 113 -2.74 7.35 -13.28
CA ASP A 113 -1.94 8.23 -14.13
C ASP A 113 -0.59 8.53 -13.46
N PRO A 114 0.55 8.45 -14.19
CA PRO A 114 1.88 8.64 -13.61
C PRO A 114 2.08 10.01 -12.93
N ASP A 115 1.58 11.09 -13.53
CA ASP A 115 1.70 12.44 -12.97
C ASP A 115 0.83 12.58 -11.71
N PHE A 116 -0.37 12.00 -11.75
CA PHE A 116 -1.23 11.95 -10.57
C PHE A 116 -0.63 11.09 -9.46
N THR A 117 -0.02 9.97 -9.79
CA THR A 117 0.67 9.09 -8.82
C THR A 117 1.82 9.83 -8.13
N ALA A 118 2.60 10.64 -8.85
CA ALA A 118 3.62 11.50 -8.26
C ALA A 118 3.00 12.55 -7.32
N ALA A 119 1.88 13.17 -7.71
CA ALA A 119 1.15 14.10 -6.85
C ALA A 119 0.61 13.44 -5.57
N LEU A 120 0.19 12.15 -5.64
CA LEU A 120 -0.23 11.38 -4.48
C LEU A 120 0.92 11.17 -3.49
N GLY A 121 2.11 10.80 -3.98
CA GLY A 121 3.32 10.68 -3.14
C GLY A 121 3.60 11.98 -2.39
N ASN A 122 3.72 13.08 -3.13
CA ASN A 122 3.94 14.41 -2.55
C ASN A 122 2.85 14.82 -1.52
N THR A 123 1.58 14.48 -1.81
CA THR A 123 0.47 14.77 -0.88
C THR A 123 0.64 14.01 0.43
N GLY A 124 0.97 12.72 0.37
CA GLY A 124 1.24 11.91 1.56
C GLY A 124 2.34 12.50 2.42
N GLU A 125 3.47 12.86 1.80
CA GLU A 125 4.60 13.49 2.49
C GLU A 125 4.21 14.82 3.13
N LEU A 126 3.50 15.71 2.42
CA LEU A 126 3.06 16.99 2.94
C LEU A 126 2.14 16.85 4.15
N LEU A 127 1.15 15.97 4.05
CA LEU A 127 0.21 15.70 5.14
C LEU A 127 0.90 15.10 6.37
N VAL A 128 1.88 14.21 6.16
CA VAL A 128 2.67 13.62 7.25
C VAL A 128 3.56 14.68 7.89
N SER A 129 4.26 15.49 7.09
CA SER A 129 5.13 16.55 7.59
C SER A 129 4.34 17.57 8.43
N ASP A 130 3.18 18.03 7.92
CA ASP A 130 2.28 18.92 8.66
C ASP A 130 1.80 18.26 9.97
N GLY A 131 1.34 17.02 9.90
CA GLY A 131 0.86 16.28 11.06
C GLY A 131 1.91 16.16 12.15
N PHE A 132 3.12 15.72 11.80
CA PHE A 132 4.23 15.60 12.76
C PHE A 132 4.61 16.96 13.35
N SER A 133 4.67 18.01 12.54
CA SER A 133 5.01 19.37 13.00
C SER A 133 3.98 19.91 13.98
N ARG A 134 2.68 19.72 13.71
CA ARG A 134 1.58 20.13 14.64
C ARG A 134 1.67 19.47 16.01
N PHE A 135 2.23 18.26 16.07
CA PHE A 135 2.45 17.54 17.33
C PHE A 135 3.86 17.72 17.90
N GLY A 136 4.59 18.76 17.48
CA GLY A 136 5.86 19.19 18.06
C GLY A 136 7.09 18.38 17.63
N PHE A 137 6.99 17.56 16.57
CA PHE A 137 8.16 16.91 15.98
C PHE A 137 8.85 17.89 15.00
N GLY A 138 10.04 18.34 15.35
CA GLY A 138 10.83 19.26 14.52
C GLY A 138 11.48 18.54 13.34
N GLN A 139 11.19 18.98 12.11
CA GLN A 139 11.85 18.43 10.92
C GLN A 139 13.32 18.86 10.87
N ARG A 140 14.24 17.90 10.77
CA ARG A 140 15.70 18.12 10.69
C ARG A 140 16.24 17.96 9.27
N ALA A 141 15.66 17.06 8.49
CA ALA A 141 16.05 16.85 7.11
C ALA A 141 14.88 16.30 6.27
N ARG A 142 15.02 16.38 4.94
CA ARG A 142 14.14 15.79 3.93
C ARG A 142 14.98 15.07 2.88
N ASN A 143 14.49 13.96 2.31
CA ASN A 143 15.19 13.12 1.34
C ASN A 143 16.61 12.76 1.83
N ALA A 144 16.72 12.29 3.08
CA ALA A 144 17.97 12.21 3.78
C ALA A 144 18.59 10.81 3.71
N ASN A 145 19.82 10.74 3.20
CA ASN A 145 20.72 9.60 3.33
C ASN A 145 21.89 9.85 4.30
N SER A 146 21.85 10.99 5.02
CA SER A 146 22.88 11.38 5.99
C SER A 146 22.26 12.05 7.20
N PHE A 147 22.88 11.85 8.36
CA PHE A 147 22.52 12.54 9.60
C PHE A 147 23.72 12.69 10.53
N LYS A 148 23.94 13.89 11.09
CA LYS A 148 25.15 14.26 11.83
C LYS A 148 26.41 13.96 10.99
N SER A 149 27.34 13.15 11.51
CA SER A 149 28.59 12.78 10.83
C SER A 149 28.49 11.50 9.98
N LYS A 150 27.32 10.86 9.92
CA LYS A 150 27.11 9.61 9.19
C LYS A 150 26.46 9.89 7.83
N LYS A 151 26.97 9.26 6.77
CA LYS A 151 26.41 9.30 5.41
C LYS A 151 26.30 7.89 4.87
N TRP A 152 25.10 7.55 4.37
CA TRP A 152 24.83 6.26 3.74
C TRP A 152 25.25 6.28 2.28
N GLU A 153 26.09 5.33 1.88
CA GLU A 153 26.63 5.24 0.52
C GLU A 153 26.52 3.82 -0.06
N ARG A 154 25.85 2.89 0.63
CA ARG A 154 25.73 1.49 0.17
C ARG A 154 24.70 1.31 -0.92
N THR A 155 23.65 2.12 -0.91
CA THR A 155 22.55 2.14 -1.89
C THR A 155 22.07 3.56 -2.08
N ASP A 156 21.26 3.81 -3.12
CA ASP A 156 20.61 5.11 -3.38
C ASP A 156 19.39 5.38 -2.47
N GLN A 157 19.23 4.58 -1.41
CA GLN A 157 18.12 4.75 -0.46
C GLN A 157 18.30 5.99 0.38
N ASN A 158 17.20 6.68 0.63
CA ASN A 158 17.07 7.82 1.52
C ASN A 158 15.84 7.61 2.43
N LEU A 159 15.65 8.48 3.40
CA LEU A 159 14.43 8.60 4.18
C LEU A 159 13.70 9.87 3.75
N ASP A 160 12.40 9.86 3.68
CA ASP A 160 11.63 11.03 3.28
C ASP A 160 11.86 12.19 4.26
N PHE A 161 11.90 11.86 5.57
CA PHE A 161 12.16 12.85 6.61
C PHE A 161 13.02 12.33 7.75
N ILE A 162 13.72 13.28 8.40
CA ILE A 162 14.25 13.10 9.75
C ILE A 162 13.53 14.10 10.65
N PHE A 163 12.85 13.59 11.68
CA PHE A 163 12.21 14.40 12.72
C PHE A 163 12.89 14.19 14.06
N GLU A 164 12.80 15.21 14.92
CA GLU A 164 13.30 15.14 16.29
C GLU A 164 12.28 15.73 17.27
N ARG A 165 12.09 15.03 18.39
CA ARG A 165 11.36 15.50 19.56
C ARG A 165 11.94 14.86 20.83
N ASP A 166 12.05 15.64 21.91
CA ASP A 166 12.53 15.19 23.23
C ASP A 166 13.86 14.39 23.14
N ALA A 167 14.83 14.95 22.37
CA ALA A 167 16.14 14.38 22.08
C ALA A 167 16.11 13.01 21.34
N ARG A 168 14.93 12.53 20.90
CA ARG A 168 14.81 11.34 20.06
C ARG A 168 14.68 11.73 18.59
N VAL A 169 15.41 10.99 17.75
CA VAL A 169 15.47 11.22 16.31
C VAL A 169 14.79 10.06 15.57
N TYR A 170 13.90 10.40 14.66
CA TYR A 170 13.10 9.49 13.87
C TYR A 170 13.39 9.62 12.39
N GLY A 171 13.71 8.49 11.74
CA GLY A 171 13.78 8.40 10.29
C GLY A 171 12.45 7.94 9.74
N VAL A 172 11.75 8.81 9.02
CA VAL A 172 10.39 8.59 8.56
C VAL A 172 10.37 8.26 7.08
N GLU A 173 9.73 7.15 6.74
CA GLU A 173 9.40 6.74 5.38
C GLU A 173 7.90 6.79 5.18
N VAL A 174 7.43 7.46 4.12
CA VAL A 174 6.01 7.64 3.80
C VAL A 174 5.65 6.87 2.54
N LYS A 175 4.69 5.96 2.63
CA LYS A 175 4.19 5.21 1.47
C LYS A 175 2.70 5.46 1.28
N ASN A 176 2.39 6.52 0.56
CA ASN A 176 1.02 6.88 0.20
C ASN A 176 0.64 6.25 -1.15
N THR A 177 0.31 4.96 -1.14
CA THR A 177 -0.03 4.19 -2.33
C THR A 177 -1.03 3.08 -2.00
N LEU A 178 -1.75 2.58 -3.01
CA LEU A 178 -2.55 1.36 -2.91
C LEU A 178 -1.67 0.09 -2.90
N SER A 179 -0.42 0.21 -3.32
CA SER A 179 0.56 -0.88 -3.23
C SER A 179 1.12 -1.00 -1.82
N TYR A 180 1.91 -2.05 -1.60
CA TYR A 180 2.64 -2.25 -0.35
C TYR A 180 4.11 -1.87 -0.54
N ILE A 181 4.79 -1.55 0.56
CA ILE A 181 6.26 -1.53 0.56
C ILE A 181 6.76 -2.95 0.25
N THR A 182 7.85 -3.08 -0.49
CA THR A 182 8.46 -4.40 -0.74
C THR A 182 9.31 -4.84 0.45
N ALA A 183 9.56 -6.16 0.57
CA ALA A 183 10.44 -6.69 1.61
C ALA A 183 11.86 -6.10 1.50
N ALA A 184 12.40 -6.02 0.29
CA ALA A 184 13.72 -5.46 0.02
C ALA A 184 13.81 -3.97 0.40
N GLU A 185 12.79 -3.18 0.06
CA GLU A 185 12.71 -1.76 0.43
C GLU A 185 12.62 -1.59 1.95
N LEU A 186 11.77 -2.38 2.63
CA LEU A 186 11.66 -2.38 4.07
C LEU A 186 13.03 -2.65 4.72
N ASP A 187 13.73 -3.69 4.27
CA ASP A 187 15.03 -4.08 4.81
C ASP A 187 16.08 -3.01 4.60
N ALA A 188 16.15 -2.42 3.40
CA ALA A 188 17.08 -1.35 3.10
C ALA A 188 16.84 -0.10 3.98
N LYS A 189 15.57 0.28 4.20
CA LYS A 189 15.21 1.41 5.07
C LYS A 189 15.52 1.15 6.55
N LEU A 190 15.31 -0.09 7.02
CA LEU A 190 15.70 -0.49 8.38
C LEU A 190 17.22 -0.46 8.57
N GLU A 191 17.98 -0.94 7.58
CA GLU A 191 19.44 -0.91 7.61
C GLU A 191 19.97 0.54 7.57
N LEU A 192 19.42 1.39 6.70
CA LEU A 192 19.73 2.81 6.63
C LEU A 192 19.49 3.51 7.98
N SER A 193 18.31 3.29 8.60
CA SER A 193 17.98 3.89 9.90
C SER A 193 18.95 3.43 11.00
N ARG A 194 19.28 2.15 11.02
CA ARG A 194 20.27 1.59 11.98
C ARG A 194 21.65 2.20 11.76
N TYR A 195 22.10 2.35 10.51
CA TYR A 195 23.38 2.96 10.21
C TYR A 195 23.47 4.42 10.67
N LEU A 196 22.40 5.19 10.45
CA LEU A 196 22.31 6.59 10.86
C LEU A 196 22.07 6.76 12.37
N ASP A 197 21.81 5.68 13.12
CA ASP A 197 21.49 5.69 14.54
C ASP A 197 20.23 6.49 14.86
N ILE A 198 19.17 6.23 14.11
CA ILE A 198 17.87 6.89 14.22
C ILE A 198 16.76 5.84 14.26
N VAL A 199 15.65 6.16 14.92
CA VAL A 199 14.52 5.25 15.09
C VAL A 199 13.68 5.21 13.80
N PRO A 200 13.50 4.03 13.17
CA PRO A 200 12.71 3.93 11.94
C PRO A 200 11.22 4.08 12.22
N VAL A 201 10.55 4.89 11.41
CA VAL A 201 9.10 5.10 11.42
C VAL A 201 8.56 4.95 10.01
N PHE A 202 7.66 3.99 9.82
CA PHE A 202 6.99 3.80 8.54
C PHE A 202 5.57 4.35 8.61
N VAL A 203 5.24 5.29 7.73
CA VAL A 203 3.91 5.85 7.59
C VAL A 203 3.32 5.32 6.30
N VAL A 204 2.45 4.32 6.42
CA VAL A 204 1.96 3.52 5.29
C VAL A 204 0.44 3.38 5.34
N ARG A 205 -0.19 3.15 4.17
CA ARG A 205 -1.61 2.86 4.13
C ARG A 205 -1.95 1.55 4.83
N GLN A 206 -1.22 0.49 4.50
CA GLN A 206 -1.35 -0.86 5.07
C GLN A 206 0.01 -1.55 5.06
N MET A 207 0.23 -2.45 6.02
CA MET A 207 1.45 -3.26 6.13
C MET A 207 1.11 -4.62 6.78
N PRO A 208 1.69 -5.74 6.30
CA PRO A 208 1.51 -7.06 6.93
C PRO A 208 1.97 -7.06 8.39
N ARG A 209 1.25 -7.79 9.25
CA ARG A 209 1.58 -7.90 10.69
C ARG A 209 3.01 -8.35 10.95
N ILE A 210 3.52 -9.29 10.15
CA ILE A 210 4.90 -9.78 10.28
C ILE A 210 5.94 -8.66 10.06
N TRP A 211 5.68 -7.74 9.15
CA TRP A 211 6.55 -6.60 8.88
C TRP A 211 6.42 -5.51 9.95
N ILE A 212 5.20 -5.26 10.45
CA ILE A 212 4.99 -4.38 11.61
C ILE A 212 5.79 -4.91 12.81
N GLN A 213 5.75 -6.22 13.06
CA GLN A 213 6.55 -6.84 14.12
C GLN A 213 8.06 -6.73 13.85
N LYS A 214 8.51 -6.83 12.59
CA LYS A 214 9.90 -6.64 12.20
C LYS A 214 10.39 -5.22 12.52
N VAL A 215 9.60 -4.21 12.19
CA VAL A 215 9.87 -2.80 12.54
C VAL A 215 9.92 -2.63 14.07
N ALA A 216 8.95 -3.18 14.79
CA ALA A 216 8.88 -3.07 16.25
C ALA A 216 10.08 -3.75 16.94
N ARG A 217 10.58 -4.89 16.44
CA ARG A 217 11.76 -5.60 17.00
C ARG A 217 13.04 -4.77 16.95
N VAL A 218 13.16 -3.82 16.04
CA VAL A 218 14.31 -2.90 15.97
C VAL A 218 14.02 -1.57 16.68
N GLY A 219 12.99 -1.51 17.52
CA GLY A 219 12.59 -0.30 18.26
C GLY A 219 11.88 0.74 17.40
N GLY A 220 11.43 0.39 16.20
CA GLY A 220 10.72 1.30 15.30
C GLY A 220 9.20 1.32 15.51
N PHE A 221 8.51 2.14 14.71
CA PHE A 221 7.07 2.29 14.72
C PHE A 221 6.46 2.24 13.32
N THR A 222 5.27 1.65 13.20
CA THR A 222 4.49 1.68 11.96
C THR A 222 3.18 2.41 12.20
N LEU A 223 3.01 3.54 11.52
CA LEU A 223 1.80 4.35 11.53
C LEU A 223 0.93 3.96 10.33
N ILE A 224 -0.16 3.24 10.59
CA ILE A 224 -1.11 2.83 9.55
C ILE A 224 -2.10 3.96 9.30
N LEU A 225 -2.15 4.47 8.07
CA LEU A 225 -3.07 5.55 7.64
C LEU A 225 -4.48 5.01 7.34
N LYS A 226 -4.60 3.76 6.90
CA LYS A 226 -5.82 3.09 6.41
C LYS A 226 -6.32 3.58 5.06
N TYR A 227 -6.02 4.80 4.66
CA TYR A 227 -6.46 5.40 3.40
C TYR A 227 -5.26 5.77 2.52
N HIS A 228 -5.43 5.64 1.23
CA HIS A 228 -4.61 6.27 0.21
C HIS A 228 -5.06 7.73 0.10
N LEU A 229 -4.18 8.66 0.40
CA LEU A 229 -4.50 10.08 0.57
C LEU A 229 -4.37 10.82 -0.75
N TYR A 230 -5.47 11.40 -1.22
CA TYR A 230 -5.53 12.21 -2.43
C TYR A 230 -5.35 13.69 -2.11
N PRO A 231 -4.82 14.49 -3.06
CA PRO A 231 -4.88 15.94 -2.96
C PRO A 231 -6.33 16.42 -2.80
N LEU A 232 -6.56 17.43 -1.98
CA LEU A 232 -7.90 17.98 -1.74
C LEU A 232 -8.60 18.43 -3.04
N SER A 233 -7.83 18.93 -4.02
CA SER A 233 -8.32 19.28 -5.36
C SER A 233 -8.92 18.10 -6.13
N HIS A 234 -8.61 16.86 -5.74
CA HIS A 234 -9.11 15.63 -6.37
C HIS A 234 -10.11 14.87 -5.48
N LYS A 235 -10.76 15.58 -4.56
CA LYS A 235 -11.76 15.00 -3.66
C LYS A 235 -12.89 14.28 -4.42
N ALA A 236 -13.36 14.84 -5.51
CA ALA A 236 -14.40 14.23 -6.35
C ALA A 236 -13.94 12.90 -6.96
N LEU A 237 -12.67 12.80 -7.38
CA LEU A 237 -12.09 11.54 -7.86
C LEU A 237 -11.98 10.51 -6.73
N ALA A 238 -11.52 10.92 -5.55
CA ALA A 238 -11.45 10.04 -4.38
C ALA A 238 -12.84 9.48 -4.01
N GLU A 239 -13.88 10.32 -4.01
CA GLU A 239 -15.26 9.92 -3.75
C GLU A 239 -15.77 8.93 -4.82
N LYS A 240 -15.45 9.18 -6.10
CA LYS A 240 -15.81 8.28 -7.19
C LYS A 240 -15.10 6.92 -7.08
N VAL A 241 -13.80 6.91 -6.83
CA VAL A 241 -13.02 5.66 -6.64
C VAL A 241 -13.56 4.87 -5.44
N ARG A 242 -13.86 5.53 -4.33
CA ARG A 242 -14.45 4.90 -3.14
C ARG A 242 -15.84 4.31 -3.42
N SER A 243 -16.71 5.07 -4.06
CA SER A 243 -18.10 4.64 -4.30
C SER A 243 -18.21 3.53 -5.34
N VAL A 244 -17.41 3.60 -6.42
CA VAL A 244 -17.46 2.62 -7.53
C VAL A 244 -16.66 1.38 -7.21
N MET A 245 -15.46 1.54 -6.66
CA MET A 245 -14.52 0.43 -6.45
C MET A 245 -14.44 -0.04 -4.99
N GLY A 246 -14.95 0.71 -4.02
CA GLY A 246 -14.82 0.39 -2.60
C GLY A 246 -13.39 0.54 -2.07
N LEU A 247 -12.49 1.16 -2.83
CA LEU A 247 -11.10 1.30 -2.41
C LEU A 247 -10.95 2.29 -1.24
N PRO A 248 -10.00 2.03 -0.31
CA PRO A 248 -9.77 2.88 0.85
C PRO A 248 -8.99 4.14 0.45
N VAL A 249 -9.66 5.10 -0.16
CA VAL A 249 -9.11 6.39 -0.59
C VAL A 249 -9.81 7.53 0.13
N ASP A 250 -9.08 8.61 0.40
CA ASP A 250 -9.62 9.81 1.02
C ASP A 250 -8.85 11.07 0.56
N ALA A 251 -9.47 12.25 0.67
CA ALA A 251 -8.85 13.53 0.34
C ALA A 251 -8.98 14.50 1.51
N PRO A 252 -8.27 14.27 2.63
CA PRO A 252 -8.37 15.11 3.81
C PRO A 252 -7.58 16.41 3.65
N LYS A 253 -7.97 17.45 4.40
CA LYS A 253 -7.21 18.70 4.52
C LYS A 253 -5.94 18.55 5.36
N ALA A 254 -5.95 17.62 6.30
CA ALA A 254 -4.85 17.31 7.22
C ALA A 254 -4.99 15.85 7.66
N LEU A 255 -3.91 15.25 8.17
CA LEU A 255 -4.02 13.95 8.84
C LEU A 255 -4.95 14.08 10.05
N TYR A 256 -5.79 13.07 10.24
CA TYR A 256 -6.65 12.98 11.43
C TYR A 256 -5.80 12.97 12.71
N ASP A 257 -6.15 13.80 13.69
CA ASP A 257 -5.40 13.92 14.94
C ASP A 257 -5.25 12.59 15.65
N GLY A 258 -6.28 11.75 15.66
CA GLY A 258 -6.20 10.39 16.22
C GLY A 258 -5.19 9.47 15.52
N THR A 259 -4.82 9.77 14.28
CA THR A 259 -3.75 9.04 13.58
C THR A 259 -2.39 9.40 14.17
N ILE A 260 -2.08 10.69 14.26
CA ILE A 260 -0.81 11.16 14.84
C ILE A 260 -0.74 10.88 16.34
N GLN A 261 -1.87 10.99 17.06
CA GLN A 261 -1.95 10.68 18.50
C GLN A 261 -1.46 9.27 18.82
N ARG A 262 -1.66 8.28 17.93
CA ARG A 262 -1.11 6.93 18.12
C ARG A 262 0.41 6.92 18.15
N PHE A 263 1.05 7.70 17.28
CA PHE A 263 2.50 7.86 17.27
C PHE A 263 2.97 8.63 18.51
N LEU A 264 2.30 9.72 18.88
CA LEU A 264 2.62 10.49 20.08
C LEU A 264 2.54 9.62 21.34
N ASN A 265 1.47 8.86 21.54
CA ASN A 265 1.32 7.96 22.68
C ASN A 265 2.43 6.88 22.73
N TRP A 266 2.87 6.41 21.56
CA TRP A 266 4.00 5.48 21.49
C TRP A 266 5.31 6.18 21.85
N HIS A 267 5.56 7.38 21.31
CA HIS A 267 6.73 8.20 21.62
C HIS A 267 6.84 8.47 23.13
N GLU A 268 5.77 8.90 23.79
CA GLU A 268 5.75 9.17 25.23
C GLU A 268 6.09 7.92 26.05
N ARG A 269 5.59 6.73 25.66
CA ARG A 269 5.97 5.46 26.30
C ARG A 269 7.43 5.08 26.11
N GLN A 270 8.13 5.62 25.11
CA GLN A 270 9.55 5.40 24.93
C GLN A 270 10.41 6.32 25.82
N LEU A 271 9.82 7.37 26.41
CA LEU A 271 10.50 8.30 27.33
C LEU A 271 10.34 7.88 28.80
N ALA A 272 9.29 7.11 29.12
CA ALA A 272 9.01 6.58 30.45
C ALA A 272 9.92 5.38 30.79
#